data_68f44c53942e6b98e8d1841bf8c7b314
#
_entry.id   68f44c53942e6b98e8d1841bf8c7b314
#
_cell.length_a   1.000
_cell.length_b   1.000
_cell.length_c   1.000
_cell.angle_alpha   90.00
_cell.angle_beta   90.00
_cell.angle_gamma   90.00
#
_symmetry.space_group_name_H-M   'P 1'
#
loop_
_entity.id
_entity.type
_entity.pdbx_description
1 polymer ?
#
loop_
_entity_poly.entity_id
_entity_poly.type
_entity_poly.pdbx_seq_one_letter_code
_entity_poly.pdbx_strand_id
1 'polypeptide(L)'
;LDAATIYSMLENEIIPLYFAKNTKGFSPEWIQAVKKSISEITPRFTTKRMMDDYIERFYSKLAHRSEMLHADNFAKAKEIAAWKMKIAEHWDAISLVSLEIENYTDESVLGDDFVATAVIDVHDLDNNGIGIEMVSTYTDDREQTHVANVKEFNLVKREGSQLHFKLNYHLAQGGTYKYAFRMFPKN
;
A
#
# COMPACT_ATOMS: atom_id res chain seq x y z
N LEU A 1 -19.80 21.65 -14.06
CA LEU A 1 -18.92 21.36 -15.21
C LEU A 1 -19.38 20.10 -15.93
N ASP A 2 -19.50 18.98 -15.24
CA ASP A 2 -19.80 17.67 -15.85
C ASP A 2 -21.19 17.60 -16.50
N ALA A 3 -22.21 18.19 -15.87
CA ALA A 3 -23.55 18.24 -16.44
C ALA A 3 -23.58 19.02 -17.77
N ALA A 4 -22.91 20.18 -17.83
CA ALA A 4 -22.83 20.97 -19.07
C ALA A 4 -22.11 20.21 -20.19
N THR A 5 -21.05 19.46 -19.85
CA THR A 5 -20.32 18.61 -20.79
C THR A 5 -21.24 17.49 -21.33
N ILE A 6 -21.98 16.81 -20.45
CA ILE A 6 -22.92 15.75 -20.85
C ILE A 6 -24.00 16.29 -21.77
N TYR A 7 -24.62 17.45 -21.47
CA TYR A 7 -25.62 18.06 -22.31
C TYR A 7 -25.04 18.46 -23.67
N SER A 8 -23.86 19.07 -23.70
CA SER A 8 -23.19 19.42 -24.94
C SER A 8 -22.91 18.19 -25.82
N MET A 9 -22.43 17.09 -25.23
CA MET A 9 -22.20 15.82 -25.95
C MET A 9 -23.53 15.26 -26.51
N LEU A 10 -24.60 15.27 -25.70
CA LEU A 10 -25.90 14.79 -26.13
C LEU A 10 -26.43 15.58 -27.29
N GLU A 11 -26.43 16.93 -27.21
CA GLU A 11 -27.00 17.83 -28.24
C GLU A 11 -26.18 17.87 -29.51
N ASN A 12 -24.85 17.92 -29.40
CA ASN A 12 -23.99 18.18 -30.54
C ASN A 12 -23.41 16.94 -31.20
N GLU A 13 -23.37 15.78 -30.46
CA GLU A 13 -22.74 14.56 -30.96
C GLU A 13 -23.73 13.39 -31.02
N ILE A 14 -24.35 13.02 -29.90
CA ILE A 14 -25.11 11.78 -29.79
C ILE A 14 -26.45 11.87 -30.55
N ILE A 15 -27.23 12.94 -30.36
CA ILE A 15 -28.52 13.11 -31.02
C ILE A 15 -28.35 13.20 -32.53
N PRO A 16 -27.45 14.03 -33.08
CA PRO A 16 -27.19 14.05 -34.52
C PRO A 16 -26.77 12.70 -35.10
N LEU A 17 -25.86 11.99 -34.36
CA LEU A 17 -25.38 10.68 -34.78
C LEU A 17 -26.50 9.62 -34.83
N TYR A 18 -27.38 9.62 -33.83
CA TYR A 18 -28.50 8.69 -33.77
C TYR A 18 -29.53 8.91 -34.89
N PHE A 19 -29.81 10.17 -35.22
CA PHE A 19 -30.82 10.56 -36.25
C PHE A 19 -30.27 10.64 -37.69
N ALA A 20 -28.95 10.49 -37.90
CA ALA A 20 -28.32 10.44 -39.22
C ALA A 20 -28.65 9.14 -39.97
N LYS A 21 -29.93 8.90 -40.26
CA LYS A 21 -30.42 7.67 -40.89
C LYS A 21 -30.13 7.63 -42.38
N ASN A 22 -29.63 6.47 -42.86
CA ASN A 22 -29.50 6.20 -44.29
C ASN A 22 -30.84 5.79 -44.93
N THR A 23 -30.81 5.46 -46.23
CA THR A 23 -31.98 5.00 -46.98
C THR A 23 -32.64 3.72 -46.46
N LYS A 24 -31.91 2.94 -45.62
CA LYS A 24 -32.40 1.72 -44.94
C LYS A 24 -32.97 2.01 -43.57
N GLY A 25 -33.03 3.26 -43.12
CA GLY A 25 -33.65 3.68 -41.88
C GLY A 25 -32.78 3.54 -40.61
N PHE A 26 -31.47 3.34 -40.73
CA PHE A 26 -30.55 3.27 -39.58
C PHE A 26 -29.30 4.15 -39.81
N SER A 27 -28.65 4.58 -38.70
CA SER A 27 -27.38 5.29 -38.74
C SER A 27 -26.23 4.28 -38.65
N PRO A 28 -25.37 4.17 -39.67
CA PRO A 28 -24.20 3.27 -39.64
C PRO A 28 -23.22 3.61 -38.53
N GLU A 29 -22.99 4.90 -38.31
CA GLU A 29 -22.06 5.39 -37.27
C GLU A 29 -22.59 5.09 -35.86
N TRP A 30 -23.88 5.23 -35.62
CA TRP A 30 -24.53 4.83 -34.39
C TRP A 30 -24.37 3.34 -34.12
N ILE A 31 -24.60 2.49 -35.12
CA ILE A 31 -24.40 1.05 -35.00
C ILE A 31 -22.96 0.72 -34.71
N GLN A 32 -22.01 1.45 -35.31
CA GLN A 32 -20.59 1.27 -35.00
C GLN A 32 -20.27 1.63 -33.56
N ALA A 33 -20.83 2.74 -33.04
CA ALA A 33 -20.68 3.15 -31.65
C ALA A 33 -21.25 2.09 -30.68
N VAL A 34 -22.43 1.52 -30.98
CA VAL A 34 -23.04 0.45 -30.22
C VAL A 34 -22.16 -0.82 -30.22
N LYS A 35 -21.64 -1.24 -31.38
CA LYS A 35 -20.74 -2.39 -31.50
C LYS A 35 -19.47 -2.17 -30.67
N LYS A 36 -18.88 -1.00 -30.73
CA LYS A 36 -17.70 -0.64 -29.95
C LYS A 36 -17.99 -0.67 -28.44
N SER A 37 -19.13 -0.12 -28.02
CA SER A 37 -19.57 -0.16 -26.64
C SER A 37 -19.73 -1.61 -26.13
N ILE A 38 -20.36 -2.48 -26.92
CA ILE A 38 -20.53 -3.90 -26.57
C ILE A 38 -19.18 -4.63 -26.47
N SER A 39 -18.27 -4.38 -27.42
CA SER A 39 -16.99 -5.09 -27.48
C SER A 39 -15.96 -4.61 -26.44
N GLU A 40 -15.94 -3.33 -26.12
CA GLU A 40 -14.90 -2.73 -25.27
C GLU A 40 -15.35 -2.46 -23.83
N ILE A 41 -16.60 -2.01 -23.65
CA ILE A 41 -17.12 -1.59 -22.35
C ILE A 41 -17.76 -2.77 -21.62
N THR A 42 -18.68 -3.48 -22.27
CA THR A 42 -19.47 -4.53 -21.64
C THR A 42 -18.60 -5.60 -20.94
N PRO A 43 -17.52 -6.15 -21.51
CA PRO A 43 -16.72 -7.16 -20.85
C PRO A 43 -16.07 -6.66 -19.53
N ARG A 44 -15.79 -5.36 -19.45
CA ARG A 44 -15.15 -4.75 -18.30
C ARG A 44 -16.11 -4.33 -17.20
N PHE A 45 -17.36 -4.06 -17.53
CA PHE A 45 -18.37 -3.49 -16.62
C PHE A 45 -19.58 -4.41 -16.39
N THR A 46 -19.37 -5.73 -16.39
CA THR A 46 -20.41 -6.69 -16.04
C THR A 46 -20.54 -6.87 -14.54
N THR A 47 -21.75 -7.13 -14.06
CA THR A 47 -22.01 -7.51 -12.67
C THR A 47 -21.21 -8.77 -12.28
N LYS A 48 -21.07 -9.72 -13.23
CA LYS A 48 -20.27 -10.92 -12.99
C LYS A 48 -18.83 -10.56 -12.61
N ARG A 49 -18.15 -9.75 -13.42
CA ARG A 49 -16.78 -9.30 -13.12
C ARG A 49 -16.69 -8.59 -11.76
N MET A 50 -17.63 -7.71 -11.49
CA MET A 50 -17.70 -6.99 -10.22
C MET A 50 -17.82 -7.96 -9.03
N MET A 51 -18.70 -8.96 -9.15
CA MET A 51 -18.86 -9.99 -8.11
C MET A 51 -17.61 -10.86 -7.95
N ASP A 52 -16.99 -11.26 -9.04
CA ASP A 52 -15.74 -12.03 -9.02
C ASP A 52 -14.63 -11.23 -8.30
N ASP A 53 -14.46 -9.93 -8.63
CA ASP A 53 -13.51 -9.04 -7.96
C ASP A 53 -13.79 -8.91 -6.45
N TYR A 54 -15.06 -8.77 -6.04
CA TYR A 54 -15.42 -8.65 -4.63
C TYR A 54 -15.18 -9.97 -3.87
N ILE A 55 -15.52 -11.10 -4.46
CA ILE A 55 -15.29 -12.42 -3.86
C ILE A 55 -13.78 -12.63 -3.68
N GLU A 56 -12.99 -12.44 -4.73
CA GLU A 56 -11.56 -12.71 -4.71
C GLU A 56 -10.79 -11.73 -3.82
N ARG A 57 -11.07 -10.42 -3.95
CA ARG A 57 -10.29 -9.39 -3.26
C ARG A 57 -10.68 -9.20 -1.80
N PHE A 58 -11.96 -9.43 -1.46
CA PHE A 58 -12.48 -9.11 -0.13
C PHE A 58 -13.12 -10.31 0.58
N TYR A 59 -14.20 -10.85 0.04
CA TYR A 59 -15.04 -11.78 0.79
C TYR A 59 -14.33 -13.09 1.15
N SER A 60 -13.62 -13.71 0.23
CA SER A 60 -12.88 -14.95 0.52
C SER A 60 -11.82 -14.74 1.59
N LYS A 61 -11.08 -13.62 1.52
CA LYS A 61 -10.06 -13.28 2.51
C LYS A 61 -10.66 -12.98 3.88
N LEU A 62 -11.80 -12.27 3.90
CA LEU A 62 -12.50 -11.94 5.15
C LEU A 62 -13.14 -13.18 5.78
N ALA A 63 -13.72 -14.08 4.98
CA ALA A 63 -14.27 -15.33 5.46
C ALA A 63 -13.19 -16.18 6.12
N HIS A 64 -12.06 -16.41 5.45
CA HIS A 64 -10.93 -17.14 6.00
C HIS A 64 -10.40 -16.52 7.31
N ARG A 65 -10.24 -15.19 7.34
CA ARG A 65 -9.82 -14.48 8.56
C ARG A 65 -10.85 -14.62 9.67
N SER A 66 -12.14 -14.57 9.34
CA SER A 66 -13.23 -14.76 10.30
C SER A 66 -13.18 -16.15 10.93
N GLU A 67 -13.06 -17.20 10.11
CA GLU A 67 -12.91 -18.58 10.59
C GLU A 67 -11.73 -18.72 11.56
N MET A 68 -10.56 -18.23 11.18
CA MET A 68 -9.36 -18.24 12.02
C MET A 68 -9.58 -17.53 13.37
N LEU A 69 -10.25 -16.36 13.36
CA LEU A 69 -10.48 -15.60 14.58
C LEU A 69 -11.57 -16.19 15.47
N HIS A 70 -12.54 -16.94 14.92
CA HIS A 70 -13.60 -17.61 15.68
C HIS A 70 -13.16 -18.97 16.23
N ALA A 71 -12.11 -19.59 15.65
CA ALA A 71 -11.61 -20.88 16.09
C ALA A 71 -11.23 -20.87 17.59
N ASP A 72 -11.35 -22.03 18.23
CA ASP A 72 -10.95 -22.27 19.62
C ASP A 72 -11.50 -21.24 20.62
N ASN A 73 -12.78 -20.92 20.49
CA ASN A 73 -13.45 -19.91 21.33
C ASN A 73 -12.73 -18.54 21.32
N PHE A 74 -12.39 -18.08 20.13
CA PHE A 74 -11.69 -16.80 19.86
C PHE A 74 -10.27 -16.72 20.45
N ALA A 75 -9.58 -17.85 20.59
CA ALA A 75 -8.24 -17.87 21.20
C ALA A 75 -7.29 -16.88 20.51
N LYS A 76 -7.20 -16.92 19.19
CA LYS A 76 -6.33 -16.00 18.43
C LYS A 76 -6.75 -14.53 18.52
N ALA A 77 -8.04 -14.26 18.54
CA ALA A 77 -8.56 -12.90 18.71
C ALA A 77 -8.21 -12.33 20.11
N LYS A 78 -8.34 -13.16 21.16
CA LYS A 78 -7.95 -12.79 22.53
C LYS A 78 -6.45 -12.56 22.66
N GLU A 79 -5.63 -13.41 22.04
CA GLU A 79 -4.16 -13.27 21.99
C GLU A 79 -3.77 -11.92 21.35
N ILE A 80 -4.34 -11.60 20.17
CA ILE A 80 -4.07 -10.34 19.48
C ILE A 80 -4.55 -9.14 20.31
N ALA A 81 -5.71 -9.23 20.95
CA ALA A 81 -6.22 -8.17 21.81
C ALA A 81 -5.31 -7.93 23.03
N ALA A 82 -4.88 -8.99 23.70
CA ALA A 82 -3.95 -8.90 24.84
C ALA A 82 -2.60 -8.31 24.41
N TRP A 83 -2.08 -8.74 23.26
CA TRP A 83 -0.86 -8.16 22.70
C TRP A 83 -1.02 -6.66 22.40
N LYS A 84 -2.11 -6.23 21.78
CA LYS A 84 -2.37 -4.80 21.51
C LYS A 84 -2.44 -3.96 22.79
N MET A 85 -3.12 -4.48 23.82
CA MET A 85 -3.20 -3.80 25.10
C MET A 85 -1.81 -3.65 25.74
N LYS A 86 -1.02 -4.72 25.76
CA LYS A 86 0.33 -4.71 26.30
C LYS A 86 1.25 -3.72 25.57
N ILE A 87 1.20 -3.70 24.23
CA ILE A 87 1.96 -2.73 23.44
C ILE A 87 1.51 -1.29 23.76
N ALA A 88 0.21 -1.03 23.80
CA ALA A 88 -0.31 0.31 24.09
C ALA A 88 0.10 0.82 25.48
N GLU A 89 0.10 -0.06 26.46
CA GLU A 89 0.51 0.26 27.85
C GLU A 89 2.00 0.63 27.97
N HIS A 90 2.86 -0.02 27.18
CA HIS A 90 4.31 0.13 27.29
C HIS A 90 4.92 1.03 26.19
N TRP A 91 4.12 1.47 25.22
CA TRP A 91 4.61 2.17 24.03
C TRP A 91 5.44 3.42 24.35
N ASP A 92 4.97 4.23 25.28
CA ASP A 92 5.63 5.50 25.65
C ASP A 92 6.92 5.30 26.46
N ALA A 93 7.13 4.10 27.01
CA ALA A 93 8.37 3.74 27.70
C ALA A 93 9.47 3.27 26.74
N ILE A 94 9.11 2.87 25.50
CA ILE A 94 10.07 2.41 24.50
C ILE A 94 10.93 3.58 24.05
N SER A 95 12.25 3.40 24.04
CA SER A 95 13.18 4.45 23.67
C SER A 95 14.25 3.98 22.67
N LEU A 96 14.65 4.89 21.79
CA LEU A 96 15.79 4.69 20.91
C LEU A 96 17.07 4.99 21.69
N VAL A 97 17.91 3.96 21.87
CA VAL A 97 19.21 4.08 22.57
C VAL A 97 20.26 4.60 21.61
N SER A 98 20.37 4.01 20.44
CA SER A 98 21.28 4.47 19.38
C SER A 98 20.74 4.16 17.98
N LEU A 99 21.13 4.98 17.03
CA LEU A 99 20.94 4.77 15.59
C LEU A 99 22.21 5.23 14.89
N GLU A 100 22.89 4.30 14.25
CA GLU A 100 24.15 4.56 13.57
C GLU A 100 24.03 4.14 12.12
N ILE A 101 24.60 4.96 11.22
CA ILE A 101 24.68 4.67 9.79
C ILE A 101 26.16 4.58 9.45
N GLU A 102 26.57 3.41 8.96
CA GLU A 102 27.95 3.19 8.56
C GLU A 102 28.26 4.01 7.30
N ASN A 103 29.41 4.66 7.29
CA ASN A 103 29.92 5.42 6.14
C ASN A 103 28.91 6.44 5.55
N TYR A 104 28.18 7.13 6.44
CA TYR A 104 27.24 8.15 5.99
C TYR A 104 27.94 9.24 5.19
N THR A 105 27.46 9.47 3.96
CA THR A 105 27.84 10.58 3.09
C THR A 105 26.59 11.16 2.45
N ASP A 106 26.61 12.46 2.15
CA ASP A 106 25.50 13.11 1.43
C ASP A 106 25.34 12.58 0.00
N GLU A 107 26.41 11.99 -0.54
CA GLU A 107 26.44 11.35 -1.85
C GLU A 107 26.90 9.89 -1.70
N SER A 108 26.11 8.98 -2.23
CA SER A 108 26.43 7.54 -2.27
C SER A 108 26.54 7.07 -3.72
N VAL A 109 27.43 6.11 -3.97
CA VAL A 109 27.62 5.55 -5.30
C VAL A 109 26.57 4.44 -5.54
N LEU A 110 26.05 4.40 -6.75
CA LEU A 110 25.14 3.30 -7.16
C LEU A 110 25.87 1.96 -7.03
N GLY A 111 25.26 1.02 -6.33
CA GLY A 111 25.85 -0.28 -6.03
C GLY A 111 26.45 -0.38 -4.63
N ASP A 112 26.59 0.73 -3.90
CA ASP A 112 26.99 0.70 -2.49
C ASP A 112 25.90 0.09 -1.60
N ASP A 113 26.33 -0.40 -0.45
CA ASP A 113 25.46 -0.89 0.59
C ASP A 113 25.23 0.19 1.65
N PHE A 114 23.97 0.56 1.85
CA PHE A 114 23.55 1.37 2.98
C PHE A 114 23.37 0.44 4.19
N VAL A 115 24.19 0.65 5.21
CA VAL A 115 24.17 -0.15 6.43
C VAL A 115 23.79 0.74 7.60
N ALA A 116 22.74 0.34 8.33
CA ALA A 116 22.31 1.03 9.54
C ALA A 116 22.10 0.04 10.68
N THR A 117 22.44 0.45 11.88
CA THR A 117 22.20 -0.29 13.13
C THR A 117 21.38 0.55 14.10
N ALA A 118 20.45 -0.07 14.79
CA ALA A 118 19.62 0.58 15.80
C ALA A 118 19.54 -0.27 17.05
N VAL A 119 19.56 0.39 18.20
CA VAL A 119 19.34 -0.23 19.51
C VAL A 119 18.12 0.43 20.14
N ILE A 120 17.12 -0.39 20.47
CA ILE A 120 15.87 0.04 21.08
C ILE A 120 15.74 -0.60 22.46
N ASP A 121 15.53 0.21 23.48
CA ASP A 121 15.18 -0.29 24.81
C ASP A 121 13.66 -0.45 24.91
N VAL A 122 13.22 -1.68 25.08
CA VAL A 122 11.80 -2.04 25.19
C VAL A 122 11.35 -2.26 26.64
N HIS A 123 12.22 -1.97 27.61
CA HIS A 123 11.95 -2.09 29.05
C HIS A 123 11.29 -3.44 29.41
N ASP A 124 10.04 -3.40 29.89
CA ASP A 124 9.30 -4.57 30.40
C ASP A 124 8.58 -5.38 29.30
N LEU A 125 8.75 -5.04 28.01
CA LEU A 125 8.24 -5.88 26.95
C LEU A 125 9.10 -7.16 26.83
N ASP A 126 8.49 -8.29 27.13
CA ASP A 126 9.13 -9.61 27.16
C ASP A 126 9.24 -10.27 25.78
N ASN A 127 8.60 -9.70 24.76
CA ASN A 127 8.62 -10.21 23.39
C ASN A 127 9.31 -9.22 22.42
N ASN A 128 9.58 -9.70 21.22
CA ASN A 128 10.15 -8.90 20.14
C ASN A 128 9.06 -8.15 19.34
N GLY A 129 8.06 -7.62 20.07
CA GLY A 129 6.87 -7.02 19.51
C GLY A 129 7.07 -5.64 18.84
N ILE A 130 8.33 -5.29 18.55
CA ILE A 130 8.72 -4.01 17.92
C ILE A 130 9.49 -4.30 16.65
N GLY A 131 9.16 -3.60 15.60
CA GLY A 131 9.93 -3.49 14.37
C GLY A 131 10.44 -2.07 14.17
N ILE A 132 11.52 -1.94 13.41
CA ILE A 132 12.03 -0.67 12.90
C ILE A 132 12.18 -0.78 11.39
N GLU A 133 11.86 0.27 10.66
CA GLU A 133 12.01 0.32 9.22
C GLU A 133 12.55 1.67 8.75
N MET A 134 13.27 1.63 7.65
CA MET A 134 13.66 2.80 6.87
C MET A 134 12.59 3.04 5.81
N VAL A 135 12.10 4.26 5.75
CA VAL A 135 11.20 4.74 4.68
C VAL A 135 11.98 5.75 3.85
N SER A 136 12.16 5.49 2.57
CA SER A 136 12.76 6.45 1.64
C SER A 136 11.71 7.04 0.72
N THR A 137 11.86 8.32 0.41
CA THR A 137 10.94 9.08 -0.44
C THR A 137 11.71 9.85 -1.50
N TYR A 138 11.08 10.13 -2.62
CA TYR A 138 11.55 11.05 -3.65
C TYR A 138 10.45 12.07 -3.98
N THR A 139 10.86 13.20 -4.52
CA THR A 139 9.93 14.24 -4.99
C THR A 139 9.96 14.25 -6.52
N ASP A 140 8.79 14.21 -7.14
CA ASP A 140 8.64 14.27 -8.59
C ASP A 140 8.69 15.70 -9.14
N ASP A 141 8.63 15.84 -10.46
CA ASP A 141 8.65 17.13 -11.18
C ASP A 141 7.43 18.03 -10.87
N ARG A 142 6.41 17.49 -10.20
CA ARG A 142 5.21 18.21 -9.75
C ARG A 142 5.24 18.56 -8.27
N GLU A 143 6.42 18.46 -7.66
CA GLU A 143 6.64 18.70 -6.23
C GLU A 143 5.85 17.74 -5.30
N GLN A 144 5.41 16.58 -5.82
CA GLN A 144 4.72 15.58 -5.02
C GLN A 144 5.71 14.57 -4.44
N THR A 145 5.59 14.31 -3.15
CA THR A 145 6.43 13.33 -2.45
C THR A 145 5.82 11.94 -2.53
N HIS A 146 6.61 10.99 -3.01
CA HIS A 146 6.25 9.59 -3.16
C HIS A 146 7.15 8.71 -2.30
N VAL A 147 6.57 7.63 -1.75
CA VAL A 147 7.37 6.59 -1.09
C VAL A 147 8.09 5.78 -2.16
N ALA A 148 9.41 5.76 -2.09
CA ALA A 148 10.27 4.97 -2.98
C ALA A 148 10.44 3.54 -2.48
N ASN A 149 10.85 3.41 -1.20
CA ASN A 149 11.10 2.11 -0.59
C ASN A 149 10.72 2.13 0.90
N VAL A 150 10.32 0.96 1.39
CA VAL A 150 10.21 0.66 2.81
C VAL A 150 11.03 -0.60 3.07
N LYS A 151 12.01 -0.51 3.97
CA LYS A 151 12.92 -1.61 4.30
C LYS A 151 12.96 -1.81 5.80
N GLU A 152 12.54 -2.99 6.22
CA GLU A 152 12.57 -3.36 7.62
C GLU A 152 13.97 -3.80 8.05
N PHE A 153 14.37 -3.44 9.25
CA PHE A 153 15.59 -3.90 9.89
C PHE A 153 15.40 -5.34 10.40
N ASN A 154 16.47 -6.12 10.32
CA ASN A 154 16.50 -7.43 10.91
C ASN A 154 16.87 -7.33 12.38
N LEU A 155 16.14 -8.01 13.25
CA LEU A 155 16.54 -8.20 14.64
C LEU A 155 17.76 -9.13 14.66
N VAL A 156 18.88 -8.64 15.19
CA VAL A 156 20.14 -9.39 15.26
C VAL A 156 20.26 -10.12 16.59
N LYS A 157 19.97 -9.43 17.69
CA LYS A 157 20.04 -10.00 19.05
C LYS A 157 19.18 -9.22 20.03
N ARG A 158 18.93 -9.85 21.17
CA ARG A 158 18.37 -9.21 22.37
C ARG A 158 19.36 -9.32 23.51
N GLU A 159 19.58 -8.23 24.21
CA GLU A 159 20.42 -8.16 25.42
C GLU A 159 19.62 -7.47 26.53
N GLY A 160 19.06 -8.27 27.44
CA GLY A 160 18.17 -7.77 28.49
C GLY A 160 16.92 -7.10 27.87
N SER A 161 16.71 -5.82 28.16
CA SER A 161 15.64 -5.00 27.60
C SER A 161 15.96 -4.41 26.22
N GLN A 162 17.18 -4.57 25.71
CA GLN A 162 17.62 -3.96 24.46
C GLN A 162 17.50 -4.92 23.28
N LEU A 163 16.85 -4.43 22.21
CA LEU A 163 16.76 -5.07 20.90
C LEU A 163 17.76 -4.41 19.95
N HIS A 164 18.63 -5.21 19.36
CA HIS A 164 19.63 -4.75 18.39
C HIS A 164 19.18 -5.12 17.00
N PHE A 165 19.03 -4.11 16.15
CA PHE A 165 18.59 -4.24 14.77
C PHE A 165 19.67 -3.85 13.78
N LYS A 166 19.67 -4.48 12.61
CA LYS A 166 20.54 -4.12 11.50
C LYS A 166 19.78 -4.11 10.17
N LEU A 167 20.01 -3.09 9.37
CA LEU A 167 19.57 -2.98 7.99
C LEU A 167 20.80 -3.04 7.08
N ASN A 168 20.77 -3.91 6.08
CA ASN A 168 21.66 -3.86 4.92
C ASN A 168 20.77 -3.62 3.69
N TYR A 169 20.98 -2.52 3.01
CA TYR A 169 20.19 -2.13 1.86
C TYR A 169 21.09 -1.77 0.68
N HIS A 170 21.00 -2.54 -0.39
CA HIS A 170 21.76 -2.30 -1.60
C HIS A 170 21.12 -1.19 -2.43
N LEU A 171 21.91 -0.15 -2.79
CA LEU A 171 21.48 1.01 -3.54
C LEU A 171 21.41 0.68 -5.03
N ALA A 172 20.25 0.20 -5.50
CA ALA A 172 20.03 -0.25 -6.87
C ALA A 172 19.52 0.85 -7.83
N GLN A 173 19.16 2.03 -7.32
CA GLN A 173 18.57 3.11 -8.13
C GLN A 173 19.23 4.44 -7.79
N GLY A 174 19.64 5.18 -8.84
CA GLY A 174 20.11 6.55 -8.71
C GLY A 174 18.97 7.53 -8.49
N GLY A 175 19.29 8.67 -7.88
CA GLY A 175 18.33 9.75 -7.63
C GLY A 175 18.56 10.43 -6.28
N THR A 176 17.79 11.48 -6.03
CA THR A 176 17.80 12.17 -4.72
C THR A 176 16.67 11.64 -3.86
N TYR A 177 17.04 11.03 -2.75
CA TYR A 177 16.09 10.44 -1.80
C TYR A 177 16.23 11.10 -0.43
N LYS A 178 15.08 11.30 0.23
CA LYS A 178 15.04 11.57 1.67
C LYS A 178 14.66 10.27 2.36
N TYR A 179 15.26 9.99 3.52
CA TYR A 179 14.87 8.81 4.31
C TYR A 179 14.64 9.19 5.76
N ALA A 180 13.80 8.38 6.40
CA ALA A 180 13.52 8.45 7.82
C ALA A 180 13.40 7.05 8.38
N PHE A 181 13.59 6.92 9.68
CA PHE A 181 13.40 5.68 10.40
C PHE A 181 12.13 5.79 11.25
N ARG A 182 11.37 4.72 11.28
CA ARG A 182 10.20 4.66 12.16
C ARG A 182 10.13 3.32 12.88
N MET A 183 9.70 3.37 14.10
CA MET A 183 9.39 2.23 14.95
C MET A 183 7.92 1.89 14.80
N PHE A 184 7.58 0.62 14.84
CA PHE A 184 6.20 0.18 14.76
C PHE A 184 5.96 -1.10 15.58
N PRO A 185 4.72 -1.32 16.08
CA PRO A 185 4.35 -2.56 16.72
C PRO A 185 4.37 -3.72 15.72
N LYS A 186 5.02 -4.83 16.06
CA LYS A 186 5.14 -6.03 15.23
C LYS A 186 4.61 -7.26 15.98
N ASN A 187 3.71 -8.02 15.32
CA ASN A 187 3.14 -9.28 15.82
C ASN A 187 3.41 -10.42 14.83
#